data_e38c979a85e8ee73bdf0b25d858e3cfc
#
_entry.id   e38c979a85e8ee73bdf0b25d858e3cfc
#
_cell.length_a   1.000
_cell.length_b   1.000
_cell.length_c   1.000
_cell.angle_alpha   90.00
_cell.angle_beta   90.00
_cell.angle_gamma   90.00
#
_symmetry.space_group_name_H-M   'P 1'
#
loop_
_entity.id
_entity.type
_entity.pdbx_description
1 polymer ?
#
loop_
_entity_poly.entity_id
_entity_poly.type
_entity_poly.pdbx_seq_one_letter_code
_entity_poly.pdbx_strand_id
1 'polypeptide(L)'
;YFHPEAEAEFNNAVDYYENIESNLGYDFALEVYFAIRRAMDFPKAWTILEGTIRRSLVRRFPYGILYSEENDGLLILAVMNLHRAPDYWKHRK
;
A
#
# COMPACT_ATOMS: atom_id res chain seq x y z
N TYR A 1 -10.36 4.10 1.42
CA TYR A 1 -10.51 4.07 -0.06
C TYR A 1 -9.17 3.90 -0.76
N PHE A 2 -9.22 3.42 -2.00
CA PHE A 2 -8.03 3.30 -2.84
C PHE A 2 -8.11 4.32 -3.97
N HIS A 3 -7.02 5.04 -4.19
CA HIS A 3 -6.83 5.75 -5.45
C HIS A 3 -6.88 4.71 -6.58
N PRO A 4 -7.52 5.00 -7.73
CA PRO A 4 -7.65 4.01 -8.81
C PRO A 4 -6.34 3.37 -9.25
N GLU A 5 -5.25 4.14 -9.29
CA GLU A 5 -3.94 3.59 -9.65
C GLU A 5 -3.36 2.69 -8.55
N ALA A 6 -3.69 2.97 -7.28
CA ALA A 6 -3.29 2.09 -6.17
C ALA A 6 -4.04 0.77 -6.22
N GLU A 7 -5.33 0.82 -6.56
CA GLU A 7 -6.12 -0.40 -6.72
C GLU A 7 -5.56 -1.27 -7.85
N ALA A 8 -5.19 -0.65 -8.97
CA ALA A 8 -4.57 -1.38 -10.07
C ALA A 8 -3.24 -2.01 -9.66
N GLU A 9 -2.43 -1.28 -8.90
CA GLU A 9 -1.17 -1.81 -8.37
C GLU A 9 -1.41 -3.03 -7.48
N PHE A 10 -2.41 -2.94 -6.61
CA PHE A 10 -2.77 -4.04 -5.73
C PHE A 10 -3.17 -5.28 -6.53
N ASN A 11 -4.10 -5.12 -7.47
CA ASN A 11 -4.59 -6.22 -8.28
C ASN A 11 -3.48 -6.85 -9.12
N ASN A 12 -2.63 -6.03 -9.72
CA ASN A 12 -1.52 -6.52 -10.54
C ASN A 12 -0.51 -7.30 -9.69
N ALA A 13 -0.23 -6.84 -8.47
CA ALA A 13 0.70 -7.54 -7.58
C ALA A 13 0.12 -8.88 -7.11
N VAL A 14 -1.18 -8.91 -6.78
CA VAL A 14 -1.85 -10.16 -6.41
C VAL A 14 -1.71 -11.19 -7.54
N ASP A 15 -1.99 -10.78 -8.77
CA ASP A 15 -1.90 -11.67 -9.93
C ASP A 15 -0.45 -12.14 -10.15
N TYR A 16 0.50 -11.22 -10.01
CA TYR A 16 1.92 -11.55 -10.16
C TYR A 16 2.34 -12.66 -9.20
N TYR A 17 2.01 -12.50 -7.92
CA TYR A 17 2.39 -13.50 -6.92
C TYR A 17 1.64 -14.80 -7.08
N GLU A 18 0.36 -14.74 -7.44
CA GLU A 18 -0.43 -15.95 -7.65
C GLU A 18 0.09 -16.77 -8.83
N ASN A 19 0.64 -16.12 -9.85
CA ASN A 19 1.25 -16.80 -10.98
C ASN A 19 2.59 -17.45 -10.62
N ILE A 20 3.27 -16.96 -9.58
CA ILE A 20 4.52 -17.57 -9.11
C ILE A 20 4.21 -18.85 -8.32
N GLU A 21 3.22 -18.79 -7.42
CA GLU A 21 2.89 -19.92 -6.56
C GLU A 21 1.43 -19.82 -6.15
N SER A 22 0.73 -20.93 -6.21
CA SER A 22 -0.67 -21.00 -5.80
C SER A 22 -0.83 -20.52 -4.35
N ASN A 23 -1.78 -19.66 -4.10
CA ASN A 23 -2.10 -19.02 -2.82
C ASN A 23 -1.13 -17.90 -2.40
N LEU A 24 -0.05 -17.65 -3.13
CA LEU A 24 0.87 -16.58 -2.77
C LEU A 24 0.23 -15.21 -2.96
N GLY A 25 -0.62 -15.05 -3.98
CA GLY A 25 -1.39 -13.82 -4.17
C GLY A 25 -2.33 -13.55 -2.99
N TYR A 26 -2.95 -14.60 -2.47
CA TYR A 26 -3.79 -14.49 -1.28
C TYR A 26 -2.97 -14.03 -0.07
N ASP A 27 -1.79 -14.63 0.13
CA ASP A 27 -0.89 -14.25 1.23
C ASP A 27 -0.49 -12.78 1.10
N PHE A 28 -0.18 -12.32 -0.11
CA PHE A 28 0.14 -10.91 -0.35
C PHE A 28 -1.05 -10.01 0.01
N ALA A 29 -2.25 -10.38 -0.44
CA ALA A 29 -3.45 -9.59 -0.15
C ALA A 29 -3.69 -9.47 1.35
N LEU A 30 -3.48 -10.55 2.10
CA LEU A 30 -3.62 -10.52 3.57
C LEU A 30 -2.59 -9.59 4.21
N GLU A 31 -1.33 -9.63 3.76
CA GLU A 31 -0.31 -8.76 4.33
C GLU A 31 -0.56 -7.29 4.02
N VAL A 32 -1.11 -7.01 2.83
CA VAL A 32 -1.55 -5.64 2.50
C VAL A 32 -2.69 -5.21 3.42
N TYR A 33 -3.68 -6.09 3.61
CA TYR A 33 -4.78 -5.82 4.53
C TYR A 33 -4.26 -5.49 5.94
N PHE A 34 -3.34 -6.29 6.45
CA PHE A 34 -2.77 -6.05 7.78
C PHE A 34 -1.99 -4.73 7.85
N ALA A 35 -1.25 -4.39 6.79
CA ALA A 35 -0.53 -3.12 6.73
C ALA A 35 -1.49 -1.92 6.77
N ILE A 36 -2.60 -2.02 6.04
CA ILE A 36 -3.64 -0.99 6.05
C ILE A 36 -4.29 -0.93 7.44
N ARG A 37 -4.56 -2.07 8.03
CA ARG A 37 -5.17 -2.13 9.36
C ARG A 37 -4.28 -1.47 10.41
N ARG A 38 -2.97 -1.71 10.36
CA ARG A 38 -2.03 -1.04 11.26
C ARG A 38 -2.05 0.48 11.06
N ALA A 39 -2.19 0.94 9.82
CA ALA A 39 -2.29 2.37 9.53
C ALA A 39 -3.59 2.96 10.05
N MET A 40 -4.70 2.21 9.96
CA MET A 40 -5.99 2.65 10.49
C MET A 40 -5.98 2.73 12.01
N ASP A 41 -5.37 1.76 12.67
CA ASP A 41 -5.33 1.71 14.13
C ASP A 41 -4.42 2.79 14.73
N PHE A 42 -3.31 3.12 14.04
CA PHE A 42 -2.32 4.10 14.52
C PHE A 42 -1.87 4.98 13.36
N PRO A 43 -2.76 5.84 12.83
CA PRO A 43 -2.46 6.53 11.57
C PRO A 43 -1.27 7.50 11.64
N LYS A 44 -0.88 7.95 12.84
CA LYS A 44 0.22 8.88 13.00
C LYS A 44 1.53 8.20 13.42
N ALA A 45 1.53 6.87 13.55
CA ALA A 45 2.71 6.14 14.02
C ALA A 45 3.74 5.87 12.92
N TRP A 46 3.33 5.93 11.65
CA TRP A 46 4.17 5.47 10.54
C TRP A 46 4.96 6.61 9.92
N THR A 47 6.03 6.24 9.22
CA THR A 47 6.98 7.19 8.64
C THR A 47 6.31 8.18 7.69
N ILE A 48 6.54 9.47 7.92
CA ILE A 48 6.12 10.52 6.99
C ILE A 48 7.09 10.53 5.82
N LEU A 49 6.56 10.45 4.61
CA LEU A 49 7.36 10.55 3.39
C LEU A 49 7.38 11.97 2.87
N GLU A 50 6.23 12.62 2.83
CA GLU A 50 6.10 13.97 2.33
C GLU A 50 4.76 14.56 2.79
N GLY A 51 4.77 15.76 3.37
CA GLY A 51 3.55 16.42 3.83
C GLY A 51 2.77 15.55 4.79
N THR A 52 1.56 15.18 4.41
CA THR A 52 0.69 14.31 5.20
C THR A 52 0.73 12.84 4.76
N ILE A 53 1.59 12.52 3.80
CA ILE A 53 1.67 11.16 3.25
C ILE A 53 2.59 10.32 4.09
N ARG A 54 2.10 9.18 4.55
CA ARG A 54 2.85 8.22 5.37
C ARG A 54 2.93 6.88 4.69
N ARG A 55 3.85 6.02 5.17
CA ARG A 55 4.04 4.69 4.62
C ARG A 55 3.95 3.64 5.73
N SER A 56 3.08 2.64 5.53
CA SER A 56 3.02 1.42 6.33
C SER A 56 3.63 0.29 5.50
N LEU A 57 4.68 -0.36 6.03
CA LEU A 57 5.37 -1.42 5.30
C LEU A 57 4.56 -2.72 5.32
N VAL A 58 4.54 -3.40 4.19
CA VAL A 58 3.94 -4.73 4.05
C VAL A 58 4.98 -5.75 4.52
N ARG A 59 4.57 -6.69 5.37
CA ARG A 59 5.46 -7.75 5.85
C ARG A 59 5.60 -8.83 4.78
N ARG A 60 6.78 -9.48 4.73
CA ARG A 60 7.12 -10.60 3.82
C ARG A 60 7.32 -10.21 2.36
N PHE A 61 6.80 -9.06 1.93
CA PHE A 61 6.85 -8.64 0.53
C PHE A 61 7.48 -7.24 0.44
N PRO A 62 8.21 -6.95 -0.63
CA PRO A 62 8.92 -5.66 -0.75
C PRO A 62 7.96 -4.54 -1.19
N TYR A 63 6.93 -4.29 -0.37
CA TYR A 63 5.90 -3.29 -0.67
C TYR A 63 5.65 -2.39 0.52
N GLY A 64 5.17 -1.18 0.21
CA GLY A 64 4.70 -0.22 1.20
C GLY A 64 3.34 0.31 0.79
N ILE A 65 2.51 0.59 1.78
CA ILE A 65 1.21 1.22 1.60
C ILE A 65 1.38 2.69 1.89
N LEU A 66 1.21 3.53 0.87
CA LEU A 66 1.27 4.98 1.02
C LEU A 66 -0.15 5.50 1.23
N TYR A 67 -0.34 6.30 2.27
CA TYR A 67 -1.68 6.76 2.62
C TYR A 67 -1.66 8.16 3.18
N SER A 68 -2.82 8.82 3.11
CA SER A 68 -3.08 10.05 3.85
C SER A 68 -4.35 9.90 4.67
N GLU A 69 -4.37 10.54 5.86
CA GLU A 69 -5.59 10.63 6.66
C GLU A 69 -6.54 11.62 6.02
N GLU A 70 -7.79 11.20 5.86
CA GLU A 70 -8.88 12.04 5.39
C GLU A 70 -9.94 12.11 6.48
N ASN A 71 -10.94 13.00 6.33
CA ASN A 71 -11.95 13.21 7.36
C ASN A 71 -12.73 11.94 7.73
N ASP A 72 -12.93 11.04 6.78
CA ASP A 72 -13.76 9.86 6.96
C ASP A 72 -13.02 8.55 6.70
N GLY A 73 -11.69 8.56 6.83
CA GLY A 73 -10.91 7.34 6.69
C GLY A 73 -9.52 7.59 6.13
N LEU A 74 -8.94 6.58 5.53
CA LEU A 74 -7.64 6.69 4.88
C LEU A 74 -7.80 6.63 3.37
N LEU A 75 -7.05 7.49 2.68
CA LEU A 75 -6.89 7.39 1.22
C LEU A 75 -5.61 6.62 0.96
N ILE A 76 -5.72 5.46 0.32
CA ILE A 76 -4.56 4.66 -0.09
C ILE A 76 -4.10 5.20 -1.44
N LEU A 77 -2.95 5.87 -1.45
CA LEU A 77 -2.41 6.52 -2.64
C LEU A 77 -1.60 5.58 -3.52
N ALA A 78 -0.94 4.60 -2.90
CA ALA A 78 -0.11 3.67 -3.65
C ALA A 78 0.06 2.37 -2.88
N VAL A 79 0.09 1.28 -3.63
CA VAL A 79 0.60 -0.02 -3.19
C VAL A 79 1.95 -0.14 -3.88
N MET A 80 2.99 0.37 -3.23
CA MET A 80 4.27 0.67 -3.86
C MET A 80 5.25 -0.47 -3.69
N ASN A 81 5.73 -1.00 -4.83
CA ASN A 81 6.90 -1.86 -4.82
C ASN A 81 8.09 -0.99 -4.41
N LEU A 82 8.83 -1.41 -3.38
CA LEU A 82 9.91 -0.61 -2.81
C LEU A 82 11.12 -0.44 -3.74
N HIS A 83 11.16 -1.19 -4.85
CA HIS A 83 12.21 -1.06 -5.86
C HIS A 83 11.89 -0.03 -6.94
N ARG A 84 10.69 0.56 -6.92
CA ARG A 84 10.31 1.60 -7.87
C ARG A 84 10.87 2.97 -7.47
N ALA A 85 10.86 3.91 -8.41
CA ALA A 85 11.24 5.30 -8.15
C ALA A 85 10.39 5.84 -6.99
N PRO A 86 11.02 6.48 -5.98
CA PRO A 86 10.32 6.79 -4.72
C PRO A 86 9.25 7.86 -4.83
N ASP A 87 9.15 8.59 -5.92
CA ASP A 87 8.21 9.69 -6.07
C ASP A 87 7.25 9.53 -7.25
N TYR A 88 7.13 8.32 -7.83
CA TYR A 88 6.29 8.08 -9.00
C TYR A 88 4.80 8.32 -8.72
N TRP A 89 4.40 8.26 -7.47
CA TRP A 89 3.00 8.40 -7.03
C TRP A 89 2.56 9.84 -6.78
N LYS A 90 3.47 10.81 -6.86
CA LYS A 90 3.18 12.19 -6.39
C LYS A 90 2.06 12.86 -7.15
N HIS A 91 1.85 12.50 -8.41
CA HIS A 91 0.75 13.05 -9.21
C HIS A 91 -0.64 12.61 -8.75
N ARG A 92 -0.69 11.64 -7.83
CA ARG A 92 -1.97 11.06 -7.35
C ARG A 92 -2.61 11.86 -6.22
N LYS A 93 -1.93 12.86 -5.75
CA LYS A 93 -2.44 13.66 -4.63
C LYS A 93 -3.59 14.56 -5.05
#